data_f3265705691d10b21258b8be8429ee4f
#
_entry.id   f3265705691d10b21258b8be8429ee4f
#
_cell.length_a   1.000
_cell.length_b   1.000
_cell.length_c   1.000
_cell.angle_alpha   90.00
_cell.angle_beta   90.00
_cell.angle_gamma   90.00
#
_symmetry.space_group_name_H-M   'P 1'
#
loop_
_entity.id
_entity.type
_entity.pdbx_description
1 polymer ?
#
loop_
_entity_poly.entity_id
_entity_poly.type
_entity_poly.pdbx_seq_one_letter_code
_entity_poly.pdbx_strand_id
1 'polypeptide(L)'
;EMCLSLVGSEMCIRDRGQLIDRTNEVTLQAKNEELLIENEKAFEELSFKTERLEKISNQLAKYLSPQIYKNIFETDTDKVETYTRKKLTIFFSDIKEFTNLSDRLDPDLLAEIINEYLSEMTEIALQFGGTIDKFIGDAILIFFGDPETEGTAVDAKRCVEMAIAMRKRVGELDEVWKKEKGIKQGLQVRTGISTGYCTVGNFGSVQRVDYTVLGSPVNLAARLEAACSPQEILVSPETKGLVSELFDFEEKKPIKLKGFSDTIKPYQLIIDNENEKRVAHSLHSSETLEVIVKKPDDLEEILRELKSIQDGYRE
;
A
#
# COMPACT_ATOMS: atom_id res chain seq x y z
N GLU A 1 -32.95 72.92 53.46
CA GLU A 1 -31.66 72.25 53.79
C GLU A 1 -31.69 70.73 53.63
N MET A 2 -32.86 70.04 53.80
CA MET A 2 -32.93 68.59 53.66
C MET A 2 -32.98 68.06 52.20
N CYS A 3 -33.39 68.88 51.22
CA CYS A 3 -33.40 68.48 49.81
C CYS A 3 -32.02 68.50 49.15
N LEU A 4 -31.07 69.33 49.56
CA LEU A 4 -29.73 69.40 48.98
C LEU A 4 -28.82 68.21 49.40
N SER A 5 -29.08 67.62 50.54
CA SER A 5 -28.30 66.50 51.03
C SER A 5 -28.64 65.17 50.29
N LEU A 6 -29.91 65.03 49.88
CA LEU A 6 -30.36 63.84 49.13
C LEU A 6 -29.82 63.84 47.68
N VAL A 7 -29.80 64.99 47.01
CA VAL A 7 -29.30 65.10 45.64
C VAL A 7 -27.76 64.88 45.59
N GLY A 8 -27.04 65.37 46.63
CA GLY A 8 -25.59 65.06 46.72
C GLY A 8 -25.25 63.59 46.96
N SER A 9 -26.07 62.89 47.76
CA SER A 9 -25.89 61.44 48.01
C SER A 9 -26.22 60.56 46.79
N GLU A 10 -27.27 60.93 46.06
CA GLU A 10 -27.63 60.19 44.84
C GLU A 10 -26.60 60.43 43.74
N MET A 11 -26.03 61.64 43.59
CA MET A 11 -24.95 61.89 42.65
C MET A 11 -23.66 61.14 43.01
N CYS A 12 -23.30 61.04 44.27
CA CYS A 12 -22.18 60.27 44.77
C CYS A 12 -22.38 58.72 44.55
N ILE A 13 -23.58 58.23 44.68
CA ILE A 13 -23.92 56.80 44.43
C ILE A 13 -23.83 56.50 42.93
N ARG A 14 -24.34 57.37 42.08
CA ARG A 14 -24.29 57.26 40.62
C ARG A 14 -22.86 57.30 40.10
N ASP A 15 -22.02 58.23 40.57
CA ASP A 15 -20.62 58.33 40.21
C ASP A 15 -19.80 57.11 40.67
N ARG A 16 -20.09 56.60 41.89
CA ARG A 16 -19.48 55.33 42.37
C ARG A 16 -19.88 54.14 41.53
N GLY A 17 -21.16 54.06 41.12
CA GLY A 17 -21.64 52.98 40.23
C GLY A 17 -20.94 53.00 38.88
N GLN A 18 -20.80 54.18 38.28
CA GLN A 18 -20.09 54.34 37.01
C GLN A 18 -18.57 54.05 37.11
N LEU A 19 -17.93 54.40 38.23
CA LEU A 19 -16.52 54.05 38.50
C LEU A 19 -16.34 52.54 38.71
N ILE A 20 -17.23 51.85 39.39
CA ILE A 20 -17.18 50.38 39.61
C ILE A 20 -17.42 49.65 38.29
N ASP A 21 -18.36 50.11 37.45
CA ASP A 21 -18.60 49.54 36.11
C ASP A 21 -17.39 49.71 35.21
N ARG A 22 -16.77 50.89 35.16
CA ARG A 22 -15.55 51.09 34.37
C ARG A 22 -14.38 50.25 34.87
N THR A 23 -14.23 50.09 36.17
CA THR A 23 -13.16 49.27 36.76
C THR A 23 -13.38 47.80 36.40
N ASN A 24 -14.61 47.30 36.43
CA ASN A 24 -14.97 45.96 36.01
C ASN A 24 -14.74 45.74 34.50
N GLU A 25 -15.07 46.71 33.68
CA GLU A 25 -14.83 46.68 32.22
C GLU A 25 -13.34 46.60 31.90
N VAL A 26 -12.52 47.42 32.53
CA VAL A 26 -11.05 47.43 32.36
C VAL A 26 -10.43 46.10 32.84
N THR A 27 -10.88 45.56 33.96
CA THR A 27 -10.39 44.27 34.46
C THR A 27 -10.81 43.12 33.57
N LEU A 28 -12.02 43.15 32.99
CA LEU A 28 -12.49 42.15 32.03
C LEU A 28 -11.74 42.21 30.72
N GLN A 29 -11.44 43.41 30.22
CA GLN A 29 -10.63 43.61 29.01
C GLN A 29 -9.20 43.08 29.21
N ALA A 30 -8.54 43.43 30.34
CA ALA A 30 -7.21 42.92 30.63
C ALA A 30 -7.17 41.40 30.73
N LYS A 31 -8.20 40.80 31.33
CA LYS A 31 -8.30 39.33 31.40
C LYS A 31 -8.56 38.67 30.04
N ASN A 32 -9.35 39.30 29.17
CA ASN A 32 -9.58 38.84 27.81
C ASN A 32 -8.30 38.93 26.95
N GLU A 33 -7.51 40.01 27.11
CA GLU A 33 -6.21 40.14 26.43
C GLU A 33 -5.23 39.07 26.89
N GLU A 34 -5.17 38.79 28.19
CA GLU A 34 -4.33 37.71 28.73
C GLU A 34 -4.74 36.34 28.18
N LEU A 35 -6.05 36.04 28.14
CA LEU A 35 -6.59 34.82 27.58
C LEU A 35 -6.33 34.70 26.05
N LEU A 36 -6.36 35.80 25.32
CA LEU A 36 -6.03 35.82 23.89
C LEU A 36 -4.56 35.46 23.67
N ILE A 37 -3.66 36.04 24.44
CA ILE A 37 -2.22 35.74 24.36
C ILE A 37 -1.94 34.28 24.75
N GLU A 38 -2.62 33.75 25.77
CA GLU A 38 -2.50 32.34 26.19
C GLU A 38 -3.03 31.41 25.12
N ASN A 39 -4.18 31.72 24.51
CA ASN A 39 -4.76 30.93 23.40
C ASN A 39 -3.88 30.98 22.15
N GLU A 40 -3.30 32.11 21.80
CA GLU A 40 -2.37 32.21 20.68
C GLU A 40 -1.14 31.33 20.90
N LYS A 41 -0.54 31.37 22.08
CA LYS A 41 0.59 30.48 22.43
C LYS A 41 0.21 29.00 22.41
N ALA A 42 -0.96 28.66 22.95
CA ALA A 42 -1.45 27.28 22.92
C ALA A 42 -1.72 26.80 21.49
N PHE A 43 -2.23 27.67 20.62
CA PHE A 43 -2.45 27.38 19.22
C PHE A 43 -1.14 27.16 18.45
N GLU A 44 -0.13 28.02 18.67
CA GLU A 44 1.20 27.85 18.08
C GLU A 44 1.85 26.55 18.52
N GLU A 45 1.77 26.21 19.82
CA GLU A 45 2.32 24.97 20.37
C GLU A 45 1.60 23.74 19.78
N LEU A 46 0.28 23.80 19.66
CA LEU A 46 -0.53 22.73 19.08
C LEU A 46 -0.19 22.54 17.59
N SER A 47 -0.09 23.64 16.85
CA SER A 47 0.28 23.61 15.43
C SER A 47 1.67 22.98 15.22
N PHE A 48 2.65 23.34 16.03
CA PHE A 48 3.98 22.76 15.99
C PHE A 48 3.97 21.24 16.31
N LYS A 49 3.19 20.83 17.33
CA LYS A 49 3.04 19.42 17.69
C LYS A 49 2.38 18.64 16.56
N THR A 50 1.34 19.19 15.94
CA THR A 50 0.62 18.56 14.82
C THR A 50 1.56 18.37 13.63
N GLU A 51 2.27 19.41 13.21
CA GLU A 51 3.25 19.32 12.12
C GLU A 51 4.33 18.27 12.39
N ARG A 52 4.79 18.20 13.64
CA ARG A 52 5.79 17.19 14.04
C ARG A 52 5.22 15.76 14.00
N LEU A 53 3.98 15.57 14.46
CA LEU A 53 3.30 14.26 14.38
C LEU A 53 3.08 13.84 12.95
N GLU A 54 2.65 14.73 12.06
CA GLU A 54 2.51 14.46 10.63
C GLU A 54 3.83 14.04 9.98
N LYS A 55 4.92 14.72 10.28
CA LYS A 55 6.26 14.35 9.80
C LYS A 55 6.67 12.96 10.26
N ILE A 56 6.47 12.64 11.54
CA ILE A 56 6.78 11.31 12.10
C ILE A 56 5.88 10.25 11.46
N SER A 57 4.59 10.51 11.35
CA SER A 57 3.62 9.62 10.72
C SER A 57 4.00 9.30 9.26
N ASN A 58 4.34 10.32 8.47
CA ASN A 58 4.80 10.19 7.09
C ASN A 58 6.14 9.44 6.96
N GLN A 59 7.02 9.56 7.96
CA GLN A 59 8.24 8.76 8.00
C GLN A 59 7.94 7.29 8.32
N LEU A 60 7.07 7.02 9.29
CA LEU A 60 6.66 5.65 9.65
C LEU A 60 5.91 4.96 8.50
N ALA A 61 5.10 5.70 7.74
CA ALA A 61 4.40 5.19 6.56
C ALA A 61 5.34 4.54 5.54
N LYS A 62 6.60 4.95 5.46
CA LYS A 62 7.59 4.36 4.54
C LYS A 62 8.08 2.97 4.98
N TYR A 63 7.88 2.59 6.24
CA TYR A 63 8.28 1.30 6.80
C TYR A 63 7.12 0.32 6.91
N LEU A 64 5.90 0.76 6.61
CA LEU A 64 4.68 -0.05 6.63
C LEU A 64 4.10 -0.11 5.22
N SER A 65 3.43 -1.21 4.88
CA SER A 65 2.63 -1.20 3.65
C SER A 65 1.49 -0.17 3.79
N PRO A 66 1.09 0.53 2.72
CA PRO A 66 0.03 1.54 2.77
C PRO A 66 -1.28 1.00 3.37
N GLN A 67 -1.63 -0.26 3.09
CA GLN A 67 -2.84 -0.90 3.62
C GLN A 67 -2.74 -1.10 5.14
N ILE A 68 -1.57 -1.46 5.66
CA ILE A 68 -1.32 -1.62 7.11
C ILE A 68 -1.34 -0.26 7.79
N TYR A 69 -0.69 0.74 7.19
CA TYR A 69 -0.72 2.11 7.69
C TYR A 69 -2.15 2.63 7.83
N LYS A 70 -2.96 2.49 6.78
CA LYS A 70 -4.38 2.87 6.78
C LYS A 70 -5.15 2.16 7.90
N ASN A 71 -4.95 0.86 8.06
CA ASN A 71 -5.64 0.07 9.09
C ASN A 71 -5.25 0.49 10.52
N ILE A 72 -3.99 0.85 10.76
CA ILE A 72 -3.51 1.25 12.10
C ILE A 72 -3.95 2.68 12.44
N PHE A 73 -3.90 3.62 11.49
CA PHE A 73 -4.08 5.05 11.75
C PHE A 73 -5.47 5.57 11.42
N GLU A 74 -6.23 4.92 10.56
CA GLU A 74 -7.57 5.36 10.14
C GLU A 74 -8.69 4.55 10.79
N THR A 75 -8.41 3.36 11.33
CA THR A 75 -9.42 2.55 12.00
C THR A 75 -9.37 2.80 13.50
N ASP A 76 -10.41 3.45 14.03
CA ASP A 76 -10.60 3.80 15.45
C ASP A 76 -10.97 2.53 16.28
N THR A 77 -10.19 1.48 16.12
CA THR A 77 -10.44 0.22 16.85
C THR A 77 -9.33 -0.07 17.85
N ASP A 78 -9.65 0.14 19.13
CA ASP A 78 -8.90 -0.40 20.29
C ASP A 78 -8.78 -1.95 20.28
N LYS A 79 -9.30 -2.61 19.25
CA LYS A 79 -9.20 -4.05 19.06
C LYS A 79 -8.08 -4.34 18.07
N VAL A 80 -6.86 -4.37 18.55
CA VAL A 80 -5.78 -5.09 17.88
C VAL A 80 -6.10 -6.58 17.98
N GLU A 81 -6.99 -7.08 17.11
CA GLU A 81 -7.11 -8.53 16.92
C GLU A 81 -5.74 -9.05 16.57
N THR A 82 -5.23 -9.95 17.38
CA THR A 82 -3.86 -10.41 17.26
C THR A 82 -3.62 -11.14 15.95
N TYR A 83 -4.59 -11.93 15.48
CA TYR A 83 -4.52 -12.65 14.19
C TYR A 83 -5.85 -13.26 13.78
N THR A 84 -6.07 -13.43 12.47
CA THR A 84 -7.27 -14.05 11.89
C THR A 84 -6.89 -15.15 10.90
N ARG A 85 -7.76 -16.16 10.73
CA ARG A 85 -7.58 -17.21 9.71
C ARG A 85 -8.39 -16.87 8.47
N LYS A 86 -7.70 -16.64 7.36
CA LYS A 86 -8.31 -16.29 6.07
C LYS A 86 -7.77 -17.16 4.95
N LYS A 87 -8.52 -17.29 3.85
CA LYS A 87 -8.04 -17.91 2.63
C LYS A 87 -7.41 -16.83 1.76
N LEU A 88 -6.09 -16.85 1.65
CA LEU A 88 -5.29 -15.82 1.00
C LEU A 88 -4.59 -16.37 -0.23
N THR A 89 -4.28 -15.52 -1.19
CA THR A 89 -3.38 -15.83 -2.29
C THR A 89 -2.02 -15.20 -2.03
N ILE A 90 -1.01 -16.04 -2.01
CA ILE A 90 0.37 -15.67 -1.66
C ILE A 90 1.20 -15.64 -2.94
N PHE A 91 1.90 -14.55 -3.15
CA PHE A 91 2.89 -14.35 -4.19
C PHE A 91 4.28 -14.29 -3.57
N PHE A 92 5.21 -15.04 -4.13
CA PHE A 92 6.61 -15.01 -3.76
C PHE A 92 7.45 -14.90 -5.03
N SER A 93 8.35 -13.93 -5.08
CA SER A 93 9.30 -13.79 -6.19
C SER A 93 10.70 -13.57 -5.69
N ASP A 94 11.69 -13.98 -6.49
CA ASP A 94 13.11 -13.89 -6.17
C ASP A 94 13.92 -13.68 -7.46
N ILE A 95 15.05 -13.00 -7.36
CA ILE A 95 15.98 -12.82 -8.48
C ILE A 95 16.93 -13.99 -8.53
N LYS A 96 16.90 -14.75 -9.63
CA LYS A 96 17.79 -15.87 -9.79
C LYS A 96 19.25 -15.45 -9.79
N GLU A 97 20.07 -16.15 -9.01
CA GLU A 97 21.51 -15.93 -8.92
C GLU A 97 21.90 -14.51 -8.48
N PHE A 98 21.04 -13.88 -7.65
CA PHE A 98 21.31 -12.53 -7.12
C PHE A 98 22.67 -12.43 -6.44
N THR A 99 23.07 -13.45 -5.68
CA THR A 99 24.42 -13.49 -5.05
C THR A 99 25.54 -13.37 -6.07
N ASN A 100 25.43 -14.05 -7.20
CA ASN A 100 26.42 -13.94 -8.28
C ASN A 100 26.41 -12.55 -8.96
N LEU A 101 25.24 -11.90 -9.01
CA LEU A 101 25.10 -10.55 -9.53
C LEU A 101 25.73 -9.54 -8.56
N SER A 102 25.47 -9.69 -7.25
CA SER A 102 26.02 -8.81 -6.22
C SER A 102 27.53 -8.88 -6.11
N ASP A 103 28.14 -10.03 -6.40
CA ASP A 103 29.59 -10.19 -6.39
C ASP A 103 30.27 -9.54 -7.60
N ARG A 104 29.53 -9.26 -8.67
CA ARG A 104 30.06 -8.73 -9.94
C ARG A 104 29.85 -7.25 -10.17
N LEU A 105 28.82 -6.68 -9.55
CA LEU A 105 28.48 -5.27 -9.68
C LEU A 105 29.15 -4.43 -8.60
N ASP A 106 29.37 -3.18 -8.94
CA ASP A 106 29.75 -2.17 -7.95
C ASP A 106 28.60 -2.05 -6.92
N PRO A 107 28.90 -1.96 -5.60
CA PRO A 107 27.87 -1.92 -4.54
C PRO A 107 26.87 -0.76 -4.70
N ASP A 108 27.33 0.41 -5.15
CA ASP A 108 26.44 1.58 -5.34
C ASP A 108 25.50 1.35 -6.51
N LEU A 109 26.00 0.80 -7.63
CA LEU A 109 25.19 0.43 -8.79
C LEU A 109 24.20 -0.68 -8.44
N LEU A 110 24.62 -1.68 -7.66
CA LEU A 110 23.73 -2.74 -7.19
C LEU A 110 22.58 -2.16 -6.34
N ALA A 111 22.89 -1.27 -5.40
CA ALA A 111 21.88 -0.61 -4.55
C ALA A 111 20.89 0.21 -5.38
N GLU A 112 21.38 0.93 -6.41
CA GLU A 112 20.52 1.69 -7.33
C GLU A 112 19.54 0.79 -8.08
N ILE A 113 20.04 -0.32 -8.67
CA ILE A 113 19.22 -1.27 -9.43
C ILE A 113 18.17 -1.94 -8.53
N ILE A 114 18.57 -2.39 -7.35
CA ILE A 114 17.65 -3.05 -6.43
C ILE A 114 16.58 -2.09 -5.92
N ASN A 115 16.94 -0.86 -5.59
CA ASN A 115 15.96 0.13 -5.17
C ASN A 115 14.97 0.49 -6.29
N GLU A 116 15.45 0.62 -7.54
CA GLU A 116 14.60 0.84 -8.70
C GLU A 116 13.67 -0.35 -8.95
N TYR A 117 14.21 -1.59 -8.91
CA TYR A 117 13.42 -2.83 -9.02
C TYR A 117 12.34 -2.92 -7.95
N LEU A 118 12.71 -2.77 -6.67
CA LEU A 118 11.76 -2.88 -5.56
C LEU A 118 10.70 -1.78 -5.62
N SER A 119 11.05 -0.57 -6.04
CA SER A 119 10.10 0.54 -6.20
C SER A 119 9.07 0.26 -7.27
N GLU A 120 9.50 -0.20 -8.44
CA GLU A 120 8.62 -0.55 -9.56
C GLU A 120 7.70 -1.74 -9.20
N MET A 121 8.25 -2.78 -8.57
CA MET A 121 7.45 -3.93 -8.13
C MET A 121 6.43 -3.54 -7.05
N THR A 122 6.81 -2.63 -6.15
CA THR A 122 5.91 -2.08 -5.13
C THR A 122 4.74 -1.33 -5.75
N GLU A 123 5.01 -0.46 -6.71
CA GLU A 123 3.98 0.31 -7.40
C GLU A 123 2.98 -0.61 -8.11
N ILE A 124 3.46 -1.61 -8.84
CA ILE A 124 2.61 -2.61 -9.48
C ILE A 124 1.79 -3.39 -8.44
N ALA A 125 2.40 -3.82 -7.33
CA ALA A 125 1.68 -4.54 -6.28
C ALA A 125 0.51 -3.72 -5.72
N LEU A 126 0.72 -2.44 -5.46
CA LEU A 126 -0.31 -1.54 -4.95
C LEU A 126 -1.43 -1.28 -5.97
N GLN A 127 -1.10 -1.14 -7.27
CA GLN A 127 -2.08 -0.97 -8.35
C GLN A 127 -3.05 -2.14 -8.45
N PHE A 128 -2.59 -3.36 -8.20
CA PHE A 128 -3.42 -4.56 -8.20
C PHE A 128 -4.06 -4.90 -6.85
N GLY A 129 -3.85 -4.08 -5.82
CA GLY A 129 -4.41 -4.28 -4.47
C GLY A 129 -3.67 -5.34 -3.65
N GLY A 130 -2.43 -5.65 -3.99
CA GLY A 130 -1.58 -6.57 -3.23
C GLY A 130 -1.05 -5.93 -1.95
N THR A 131 -1.07 -6.66 -0.85
CA THR A 131 -0.46 -6.26 0.42
C THR A 131 0.97 -6.76 0.49
N ILE A 132 1.93 -5.84 0.50
CA ILE A 132 3.36 -6.19 0.63
C ILE A 132 3.62 -6.56 2.08
N ASP A 133 4.03 -7.80 2.32
CA ASP A 133 4.44 -8.27 3.64
C ASP A 133 5.86 -7.76 3.96
N LYS A 134 6.83 -8.19 3.18
CA LYS A 134 8.24 -7.82 3.38
C LYS A 134 9.09 -8.12 2.16
N PHE A 135 10.24 -7.46 2.14
CA PHE A 135 11.36 -7.84 1.29
C PHE A 135 12.32 -8.74 2.07
N ILE A 136 12.79 -9.81 1.46
CA ILE A 136 13.73 -10.77 2.05
C ILE A 136 14.98 -10.79 1.15
N GLY A 137 15.87 -9.82 1.34
CA GLY A 137 16.93 -9.54 0.37
C GLY A 137 16.35 -9.00 -0.94
N ASP A 138 16.50 -9.75 -2.01
CA ASP A 138 15.93 -9.47 -3.32
C ASP A 138 14.55 -10.14 -3.55
N ALA A 139 14.12 -10.99 -2.63
CA ALA A 139 12.82 -11.63 -2.69
C ALA A 139 11.70 -10.72 -2.18
N ILE A 140 10.52 -10.86 -2.79
CA ILE A 140 9.32 -10.09 -2.44
C ILE A 140 8.21 -11.05 -2.04
N LEU A 141 7.64 -10.84 -0.85
CA LEU A 141 6.46 -11.55 -0.36
C LEU A 141 5.26 -10.61 -0.37
N ILE A 142 4.23 -10.98 -1.13
CA ILE A 142 2.98 -10.24 -1.26
C ILE A 142 1.82 -11.20 -1.01
N PHE A 143 0.74 -10.71 -0.43
CA PHE A 143 -0.49 -11.50 -0.31
C PHE A 143 -1.72 -10.68 -0.69
N PHE A 144 -2.80 -11.39 -1.07
CA PHE A 144 -4.10 -10.85 -1.44
C PHE A 144 -5.18 -11.46 -0.56
N GLY A 145 -6.21 -10.68 -0.24
CA GLY A 145 -7.33 -11.11 0.58
C GLY A 145 -7.31 -10.60 2.02
N ASP A 146 -6.35 -9.72 2.35
CA ASP A 146 -6.25 -9.01 3.62
C ASP A 146 -5.38 -7.74 3.45
N PRO A 147 -5.71 -6.60 4.08
CA PRO A 147 -6.92 -6.32 4.85
C PRO A 147 -8.20 -6.25 4.01
N GLU A 148 -8.09 -5.93 2.73
CA GLU A 148 -9.19 -5.80 1.79
C GLU A 148 -9.33 -7.08 0.93
N THR A 149 -10.56 -7.46 0.58
CA THR A 149 -10.84 -8.60 -0.28
C THR A 149 -12.14 -8.38 -1.07
N GLU A 150 -12.13 -8.79 -2.33
CA GLU A 150 -13.33 -8.90 -3.17
C GLU A 150 -13.73 -10.37 -3.39
N GLY A 151 -13.14 -11.26 -2.62
CA GLY A 151 -13.36 -12.70 -2.66
C GLY A 151 -12.17 -13.45 -3.27
N THR A 152 -11.96 -14.68 -2.79
CA THR A 152 -10.76 -15.48 -3.07
C THR A 152 -10.45 -15.66 -4.56
N ALA A 153 -11.47 -15.74 -5.42
CA ALA A 153 -11.26 -15.90 -6.87
C ALA A 153 -10.76 -14.58 -7.50
N VAL A 154 -11.31 -13.45 -7.08
CA VAL A 154 -10.87 -12.11 -7.55
C VAL A 154 -9.47 -11.81 -7.05
N ASP A 155 -9.19 -12.10 -5.78
CA ASP A 155 -7.87 -11.95 -5.18
C ASP A 155 -6.81 -12.80 -5.91
N ALA A 156 -7.14 -14.05 -6.26
CA ALA A 156 -6.27 -14.93 -7.03
C ALA A 156 -6.04 -14.40 -8.46
N LYS A 157 -7.08 -13.90 -9.11
CA LYS A 157 -7.00 -13.27 -10.44
C LYS A 157 -6.06 -12.08 -10.42
N ARG A 158 -6.27 -11.14 -9.49
CA ARG A 158 -5.44 -9.94 -9.34
C ARG A 158 -3.97 -10.28 -9.06
N CYS A 159 -3.73 -11.30 -8.24
CA CYS A 159 -2.39 -11.79 -7.98
C CYS A 159 -1.69 -12.30 -9.25
N VAL A 160 -2.39 -13.05 -10.09
CA VAL A 160 -1.85 -13.56 -11.37
C VAL A 160 -1.62 -12.41 -12.36
N GLU A 161 -2.55 -11.47 -12.48
CA GLU A 161 -2.42 -10.27 -13.31
C GLU A 161 -1.23 -9.40 -12.88
N MET A 162 -1.06 -9.18 -11.57
CA MET A 162 0.10 -8.51 -10.99
C MET A 162 1.40 -9.22 -11.39
N ALA A 163 1.45 -10.55 -11.28
CA ALA A 163 2.65 -11.33 -11.63
C ALA A 163 3.03 -11.17 -13.12
N ILE A 164 2.03 -11.13 -14.02
CA ILE A 164 2.26 -10.87 -15.45
C ILE A 164 2.80 -9.45 -15.66
N ALA A 165 2.20 -8.46 -15.01
CA ALA A 165 2.64 -7.06 -15.09
C ALA A 165 4.08 -6.88 -14.59
N MET A 166 4.39 -7.48 -13.43
CA MET A 166 5.75 -7.45 -12.87
C MET A 166 6.77 -8.08 -13.79
N ARG A 167 6.47 -9.26 -14.35
CA ARG A 167 7.36 -9.94 -15.30
C ARG A 167 7.64 -9.06 -16.54
N LYS A 168 6.60 -8.44 -17.09
CA LYS A 168 6.75 -7.52 -18.24
C LYS A 168 7.62 -6.34 -17.86
N ARG A 169 7.37 -5.70 -16.70
CA ARG A 169 8.13 -4.54 -16.25
C ARG A 169 9.59 -4.85 -16.01
N VAL A 170 9.91 -6.01 -15.45
CA VAL A 170 11.30 -6.48 -15.31
C VAL A 170 12.00 -6.58 -16.65
N GLY A 171 11.32 -7.08 -17.70
CA GLY A 171 11.87 -7.12 -19.04
C GLY A 171 12.17 -5.72 -19.62
N GLU A 172 11.29 -4.75 -19.37
CA GLU A 172 11.48 -3.35 -19.79
C GLU A 172 12.66 -2.69 -19.06
N LEU A 173 12.73 -2.87 -17.73
CA LEU A 173 13.84 -2.37 -16.90
C LEU A 173 15.18 -2.97 -17.34
N ASP A 174 15.20 -4.25 -17.66
CA ASP A 174 16.40 -4.94 -18.13
C ASP A 174 16.97 -4.31 -19.41
N GLU A 175 16.10 -3.93 -20.35
CA GLU A 175 16.52 -3.24 -21.58
C GLU A 175 17.05 -1.82 -21.30
N VAL A 176 16.46 -1.10 -20.34
CA VAL A 176 16.95 0.21 -19.89
C VAL A 176 18.33 0.07 -19.25
N TRP A 177 18.49 -0.84 -18.30
CA TRP A 177 19.75 -1.05 -17.58
C TRP A 177 20.88 -1.53 -18.49
N LYS A 178 20.59 -2.36 -19.49
CA LYS A 178 21.57 -2.72 -20.51
C LYS A 178 22.09 -1.52 -21.29
N LYS A 179 21.19 -0.60 -21.65
CA LYS A 179 21.54 0.58 -22.46
C LYS A 179 22.22 1.68 -21.64
N GLU A 180 21.69 1.97 -20.46
CA GLU A 180 22.09 3.14 -19.69
C GLU A 180 23.17 2.83 -18.66
N LYS A 181 23.10 1.65 -18.03
CA LYS A 181 24.01 1.24 -16.94
C LYS A 181 25.06 0.18 -17.39
N GLY A 182 25.01 -0.25 -18.65
CA GLY A 182 25.98 -1.21 -19.21
C GLY A 182 25.92 -2.62 -18.61
N ILE A 183 24.79 -3.00 -18.02
CA ILE A 183 24.58 -4.32 -17.42
C ILE A 183 24.45 -5.36 -18.52
N LYS A 184 25.38 -6.30 -18.57
CA LYS A 184 25.41 -7.32 -19.63
C LYS A 184 24.40 -8.46 -19.41
N GLN A 185 24.10 -8.78 -18.15
CA GLN A 185 23.21 -9.87 -17.77
C GLN A 185 22.01 -9.27 -17.04
N GLY A 186 20.83 -9.43 -17.63
CA GLY A 186 19.59 -8.92 -17.08
C GLY A 186 19.11 -9.69 -15.84
N LEU A 187 18.20 -9.07 -15.11
CA LEU A 187 17.55 -9.70 -13.96
C LEU A 187 16.62 -10.82 -14.41
N GLN A 188 16.78 -11.97 -13.82
CA GLN A 188 15.94 -13.13 -14.08
C GLN A 188 15.10 -13.43 -12.85
N VAL A 189 13.83 -13.04 -12.89
CA VAL A 189 12.90 -13.25 -11.78
C VAL A 189 12.19 -14.59 -11.91
N ARG A 190 11.99 -15.27 -10.79
CA ARG A 190 11.19 -16.48 -10.64
C ARG A 190 10.00 -16.16 -9.75
N THR A 191 8.85 -16.77 -10.04
CA THR A 191 7.63 -16.45 -9.31
C THR A 191 6.86 -17.70 -8.94
N GLY A 192 6.44 -17.79 -7.67
CA GLY A 192 5.57 -18.83 -7.15
C GLY A 192 4.29 -18.25 -6.55
N ILE A 193 3.12 -18.77 -6.92
CA ILE A 193 1.83 -18.32 -6.41
C ILE A 193 1.08 -19.50 -5.77
N SER A 194 0.56 -19.30 -4.57
CA SER A 194 -0.21 -20.32 -3.87
C SER A 194 -1.39 -19.74 -3.13
N THR A 195 -2.57 -20.36 -3.26
CA THR A 195 -3.78 -19.98 -2.54
C THR A 195 -4.12 -21.00 -1.48
N GLY A 196 -4.52 -20.55 -0.29
CA GLY A 196 -4.96 -21.44 0.78
C GLY A 196 -5.19 -20.72 2.10
N TYR A 197 -5.55 -21.49 3.14
CA TYR A 197 -5.80 -20.93 4.46
C TYR A 197 -4.49 -20.57 5.16
N CYS A 198 -4.38 -19.30 5.52
CA CYS A 198 -3.29 -18.72 6.28
C CYS A 198 -3.82 -18.06 7.56
N THR A 199 -2.94 -17.81 8.50
CA THR A 199 -3.19 -16.94 9.63
C THR A 199 -2.47 -15.62 9.36
N VAL A 200 -3.21 -14.51 9.32
CA VAL A 200 -2.69 -13.16 9.07
C VAL A 200 -2.95 -12.28 10.28
N GLY A 201 -2.04 -11.39 10.59
CA GLY A 201 -2.16 -10.46 11.72
C GLY A 201 -0.80 -10.10 12.32
N ASN A 202 -0.86 -9.66 13.57
CA ASN A 202 0.30 -9.19 14.31
C ASN A 202 1.03 -10.36 14.97
N PHE A 203 2.28 -10.60 14.59
CA PHE A 203 3.14 -11.63 15.16
C PHE A 203 4.45 -11.01 15.65
N GLY A 204 4.91 -11.48 16.79
CA GLY A 204 6.19 -11.01 17.31
C GLY A 204 6.27 -11.01 18.83
N SER A 205 7.08 -10.10 19.33
CA SER A 205 7.28 -9.87 20.77
C SER A 205 6.70 -8.53 21.19
N VAL A 206 6.67 -8.27 22.51
CA VAL A 206 6.26 -6.96 23.05
C VAL A 206 7.09 -5.79 22.49
N GLN A 207 8.33 -6.06 22.08
CA GLN A 207 9.26 -5.04 21.59
C GLN A 207 9.26 -4.89 20.07
N ARG A 208 8.83 -5.93 19.34
CA ARG A 208 8.80 -5.93 17.88
C ARG A 208 7.64 -6.78 17.38
N VAL A 209 6.76 -6.16 16.65
CA VAL A 209 5.58 -6.79 16.03
C VAL A 209 5.66 -6.56 14.52
N ASP A 210 5.47 -7.63 13.76
CA ASP A 210 5.34 -7.58 12.31
C ASP A 210 3.91 -8.01 11.95
N TYR A 211 3.23 -7.22 11.14
CA TYR A 211 2.00 -7.68 10.50
C TYR A 211 2.39 -8.56 9.33
N THR A 212 2.05 -9.84 9.41
CA THR A 212 2.54 -10.84 8.45
C THR A 212 1.57 -12.01 8.30
N VAL A 213 1.83 -12.86 7.33
CA VAL A 213 1.05 -14.04 7.02
C VAL A 213 1.86 -15.32 7.34
N LEU A 214 1.23 -16.25 8.06
CA LEU A 214 1.80 -17.56 8.39
C LEU A 214 0.90 -18.69 7.87
N GLY A 215 1.51 -19.72 7.28
CA GLY A 215 0.78 -20.89 6.87
C GLY A 215 1.49 -21.73 5.79
N SER A 216 0.96 -22.90 5.53
CA SER A 216 1.45 -23.80 4.48
C SER A 216 1.47 -23.16 3.08
N PRO A 217 0.47 -22.31 2.68
CA PRO A 217 0.52 -21.63 1.40
C PRO A 217 1.71 -20.70 1.20
N VAL A 218 2.20 -20.04 2.27
CA VAL A 218 3.41 -19.19 2.20
C VAL A 218 4.63 -20.02 1.84
N ASN A 219 4.81 -21.13 2.55
CA ASN A 219 5.90 -22.05 2.28
C ASN A 219 5.78 -22.70 0.89
N LEU A 220 4.55 -22.94 0.44
CA LEU A 220 4.31 -23.52 -0.89
C LEU A 220 4.67 -22.50 -1.98
N ALA A 221 4.28 -21.24 -1.86
CA ALA A 221 4.63 -20.19 -2.81
C ALA A 221 6.17 -20.06 -2.95
N ALA A 222 6.90 -20.00 -1.83
CA ALA A 222 8.36 -19.97 -1.84
C ALA A 222 8.99 -21.22 -2.47
N ARG A 223 8.37 -22.41 -2.30
CA ARG A 223 8.87 -23.65 -2.93
C ARG A 223 8.58 -23.70 -4.42
N LEU A 224 7.44 -23.19 -4.86
CA LEU A 224 7.11 -23.06 -6.27
C LEU A 224 8.09 -22.09 -6.94
N GLU A 225 8.36 -20.95 -6.32
CA GLU A 225 9.39 -20.02 -6.79
C GLU A 225 10.74 -20.70 -6.96
N ALA A 226 11.24 -21.40 -5.92
CA ALA A 226 12.53 -22.09 -5.97
C ALA A 226 12.63 -23.19 -7.05
N ALA A 227 11.50 -23.78 -7.42
CA ALA A 227 11.41 -24.81 -8.47
C ALA A 227 11.17 -24.22 -9.88
N CYS A 228 10.92 -22.91 -9.96
CA CYS A 228 10.57 -22.22 -11.18
C CYS A 228 11.82 -21.94 -12.05
N SER A 229 11.69 -22.07 -13.37
CA SER A 229 12.72 -21.57 -14.28
C SER A 229 12.67 -20.03 -14.36
N PRO A 230 13.76 -19.38 -14.76
CA PRO A 230 13.76 -17.95 -14.96
C PRO A 230 12.63 -17.46 -15.86
N GLN A 231 12.01 -16.35 -15.46
CA GLN A 231 10.90 -15.70 -16.18
C GLN A 231 9.62 -16.55 -16.27
N GLU A 232 9.55 -17.70 -15.58
CA GLU A 232 8.32 -18.49 -15.44
C GLU A 232 7.53 -18.05 -14.19
N ILE A 233 6.23 -18.34 -14.20
CA ILE A 233 5.31 -18.18 -13.06
C ILE A 233 4.70 -19.55 -12.80
N LEU A 234 5.00 -20.14 -11.64
CA LEU A 234 4.39 -21.38 -11.18
C LEU A 234 3.28 -21.13 -10.18
N VAL A 235 2.15 -21.81 -10.37
CA VAL A 235 1.01 -21.69 -9.47
C VAL A 235 0.66 -23.03 -8.84
N SER A 236 0.07 -22.99 -7.64
CA SER A 236 -0.46 -24.18 -6.97
C SER A 236 -1.73 -24.69 -7.66
N PRO A 237 -2.10 -25.98 -7.47
CA PRO A 237 -3.36 -26.55 -7.97
C PRO A 237 -4.58 -25.73 -7.53
N GLU A 238 -4.58 -25.24 -6.29
CA GLU A 238 -5.67 -24.44 -5.74
C GLU A 238 -5.80 -23.10 -6.47
N THR A 239 -4.69 -22.39 -6.68
CA THR A 239 -4.67 -21.14 -7.43
C THR A 239 -5.16 -21.36 -8.86
N LYS A 240 -4.62 -22.37 -9.53
CA LYS A 240 -5.05 -22.75 -10.89
C LYS A 240 -6.55 -23.01 -10.97
N GLY A 241 -7.11 -23.74 -9.99
CA GLY A 241 -8.55 -24.02 -9.95
C GLY A 241 -9.44 -22.77 -9.87
N LEU A 242 -8.94 -21.69 -9.24
CA LEU A 242 -9.67 -20.43 -9.10
C LEU A 242 -9.64 -19.55 -10.36
N VAL A 243 -8.61 -19.70 -11.21
CA VAL A 243 -8.37 -18.77 -12.33
C VAL A 243 -8.30 -19.46 -13.70
N SER A 244 -8.60 -20.77 -13.76
CA SER A 244 -8.48 -21.58 -15.00
C SER A 244 -9.44 -21.18 -16.14
N GLU A 245 -10.49 -20.42 -15.85
CA GLU A 245 -11.37 -19.86 -16.88
C GLU A 245 -10.81 -18.60 -17.55
N LEU A 246 -9.79 -17.99 -16.94
CA LEU A 246 -9.22 -16.70 -17.37
C LEU A 246 -7.82 -16.84 -17.97
N PHE A 247 -7.09 -17.88 -17.58
CA PHE A 247 -5.69 -18.08 -17.94
C PHE A 247 -5.41 -19.54 -18.31
N ASP A 248 -4.52 -19.75 -19.25
CA ASP A 248 -4.05 -21.05 -19.67
C ASP A 248 -2.84 -21.50 -18.87
N PHE A 249 -2.78 -22.80 -18.59
CA PHE A 249 -1.74 -23.41 -17.77
C PHE A 249 -1.21 -24.70 -18.38
N GLU A 250 0.11 -24.89 -18.27
CA GLU A 250 0.79 -26.15 -18.57
C GLU A 250 1.07 -26.91 -17.27
N GLU A 251 0.65 -28.18 -17.20
CA GLU A 251 0.99 -29.06 -16.06
C GLU A 251 2.48 -29.41 -16.09
N LYS A 252 3.20 -29.12 -15.01
CA LYS A 252 4.60 -29.51 -14.85
C LYS A 252 4.72 -30.85 -14.10
N LYS A 253 5.90 -31.44 -14.21
CA LYS A 253 6.19 -32.70 -13.49
C LYS A 253 5.98 -32.52 -11.98
N PRO A 254 5.37 -33.50 -11.31
CA PRO A 254 5.22 -33.48 -9.87
C PRO A 254 6.56 -33.28 -9.17
N ILE A 255 6.61 -32.37 -8.22
CA ILE A 255 7.80 -32.06 -7.42
C ILE A 255 7.57 -32.45 -5.97
N LYS A 256 8.57 -33.10 -5.38
CA LYS A 256 8.59 -33.38 -3.94
C LYS A 256 9.22 -32.18 -3.25
N LEU A 257 8.40 -31.40 -2.55
CA LEU A 257 8.86 -30.22 -1.87
C LEU A 257 9.28 -30.56 -0.43
N LYS A 258 10.40 -30.02 0.02
CA LYS A 258 10.89 -30.22 1.40
C LYS A 258 9.85 -29.65 2.38
N GLY A 259 9.40 -30.47 3.34
CA GLY A 259 8.42 -30.07 4.35
C GLY A 259 6.96 -30.36 3.96
N PHE A 260 6.70 -30.92 2.79
CA PHE A 260 5.39 -31.45 2.40
C PHE A 260 5.43 -32.96 2.37
N SER A 261 4.36 -33.62 2.88
CA SER A 261 4.23 -35.08 2.87
C SER A 261 4.01 -35.62 1.45
N ASP A 262 3.26 -34.88 0.67
CA ASP A 262 2.82 -35.30 -0.67
C ASP A 262 3.57 -34.55 -1.77
N THR A 263 3.64 -35.22 -2.93
CA THR A 263 4.11 -34.59 -4.17
C THR A 263 3.08 -33.60 -4.67
N ILE A 264 3.52 -32.38 -5.01
CA ILE A 264 2.66 -31.34 -5.54
C ILE A 264 2.86 -31.26 -7.06
N LYS A 265 1.77 -31.14 -7.81
CA LYS A 265 1.78 -30.90 -9.24
C LYS A 265 1.67 -29.38 -9.47
N PRO A 266 2.74 -28.67 -9.82
CA PRO A 266 2.67 -27.25 -10.14
C PRO A 266 2.17 -27.05 -11.57
N TYR A 267 1.61 -25.87 -11.80
CA TYR A 267 1.14 -25.43 -13.10
C TYR A 267 1.90 -24.17 -13.50
N GLN A 268 2.47 -24.20 -14.70
CA GLN A 268 3.10 -23.00 -15.28
C GLN A 268 2.03 -22.18 -15.98
N LEU A 269 1.99 -20.89 -15.68
CA LEU A 269 1.17 -19.93 -16.40
C LEU A 269 1.69 -19.75 -17.83
N ILE A 270 0.83 -19.94 -18.82
CA ILE A 270 1.13 -19.65 -20.21
C ILE A 270 0.83 -18.17 -20.44
N ILE A 271 1.87 -17.41 -20.78
CA ILE A 271 1.74 -15.97 -21.01
C ILE A 271 1.82 -15.76 -22.52
N ASP A 272 0.68 -15.41 -23.08
CA ASP A 272 0.54 -15.03 -24.48
C ASP A 272 0.42 -13.50 -24.63
N ASN A 273 0.56 -13.02 -25.87
CA ASN A 273 0.44 -11.60 -26.17
C ASN A 273 -0.95 -11.02 -25.83
N GLU A 274 -2.00 -11.87 -25.77
CA GLU A 274 -3.35 -11.42 -25.41
C GLU A 274 -3.47 -11.19 -23.90
N ASN A 275 -2.91 -12.08 -23.08
CA ASN A 275 -2.87 -11.91 -21.64
C ASN A 275 -2.03 -10.70 -21.22
N GLU A 276 -0.87 -10.50 -21.85
CA GLU A 276 -0.06 -9.30 -21.63
C GLU A 276 -0.79 -8.01 -22.03
N LYS A 277 -1.53 -8.03 -23.13
CA LYS A 277 -2.36 -6.89 -23.56
C LYS A 277 -3.52 -6.64 -22.60
N ARG A 278 -4.23 -7.67 -22.12
CA ARG A 278 -5.31 -7.51 -21.15
C ARG A 278 -4.83 -6.84 -19.87
N VAL A 279 -3.71 -7.26 -19.34
CA VAL A 279 -3.12 -6.69 -18.12
C VAL A 279 -2.62 -5.26 -18.36
N ALA A 280 -2.04 -4.97 -19.53
CA ALA A 280 -1.60 -3.62 -19.90
C ALA A 280 -2.76 -2.65 -20.17
N HIS A 281 -3.97 -3.17 -20.44
CA HIS A 281 -5.15 -2.38 -20.79
C HIS A 281 -6.10 -2.12 -19.63
N SER A 282 -5.85 -2.69 -18.44
CA SER A 282 -6.50 -2.26 -17.21
C SER A 282 -5.87 -0.93 -16.76
N LEU A 283 -6.17 0.12 -17.52
CA LEU A 283 -5.79 1.49 -17.20
C LEU A 283 -6.59 1.98 -16.00
N HIS A 284 -5.91 2.18 -14.88
CA HIS A 284 -6.38 2.87 -13.68
C HIS A 284 -7.79 2.51 -13.19
N SER A 285 -7.88 1.56 -12.30
CA SER A 285 -8.95 1.50 -11.32
C SER A 285 -8.70 2.64 -10.31
N SER A 286 -9.44 3.73 -10.43
CA SER A 286 -9.60 4.68 -9.33
C SER A 286 -10.81 4.22 -8.51
N GLU A 287 -10.93 4.60 -7.24
CA GLU A 287 -12.10 4.26 -6.39
C GLU A 287 -13.45 4.67 -7.01
N THR A 288 -13.44 5.47 -8.06
CA THR A 288 -14.63 6.04 -8.69
C THR A 288 -14.80 5.72 -10.19
N LEU A 289 -13.77 5.19 -10.86
CA LEU A 289 -13.84 4.92 -12.31
C LEU A 289 -12.94 3.75 -12.71
N GLU A 290 -13.53 2.71 -13.30
CA GLU A 290 -12.82 1.62 -13.98
C GLU A 290 -12.99 1.79 -15.49
N VAL A 291 -11.87 1.98 -16.23
CA VAL A 291 -11.88 2.08 -17.68
C VAL A 291 -11.36 0.80 -18.31
N ILE A 292 -12.23 0.01 -18.92
CA ILE A 292 -11.86 -1.21 -19.65
C ILE A 292 -11.80 -0.91 -21.14
N VAL A 293 -10.61 -0.91 -21.71
CA VAL A 293 -10.40 -0.71 -23.15
C VAL A 293 -10.58 -2.03 -23.89
N LYS A 294 -11.69 -2.19 -24.60
CA LYS A 294 -12.05 -3.42 -25.31
C LYS A 294 -11.31 -3.59 -26.65
N LYS A 295 -10.85 -2.50 -27.26
CA LYS A 295 -10.12 -2.51 -28.55
C LYS A 295 -8.99 -1.49 -28.50
N PRO A 296 -7.75 -1.93 -28.25
CA PRO A 296 -6.61 -1.02 -28.09
C PRO A 296 -6.14 -0.36 -29.39
N ASP A 297 -6.52 -0.89 -30.54
CA ASP A 297 -6.07 -0.39 -31.84
C ASP A 297 -6.74 0.93 -32.27
N ASP A 298 -7.80 1.36 -31.54
CA ASP A 298 -8.56 2.58 -31.80
C ASP A 298 -8.34 3.67 -30.72
N LEU A 299 -7.10 4.04 -30.51
CA LEU A 299 -6.70 5.04 -29.49
C LEU A 299 -7.42 6.40 -29.68
N GLU A 300 -7.67 6.80 -30.94
CA GLU A 300 -8.41 8.04 -31.23
C GLU A 300 -9.88 7.99 -30.85
N GLU A 301 -10.54 6.83 -30.99
CA GLU A 301 -11.92 6.61 -30.60
C GLU A 301 -12.05 6.61 -29.07
N ILE A 302 -11.14 5.94 -28.38
CA ILE A 302 -11.05 5.90 -26.91
C ILE A 302 -10.86 7.30 -26.33
N LEU A 303 -9.96 8.09 -26.90
CA LEU A 303 -9.73 9.49 -26.48
C LEU A 303 -10.96 10.38 -26.74
N ARG A 304 -11.74 10.14 -27.79
CA ARG A 304 -12.98 10.84 -28.04
C ARG A 304 -14.06 10.46 -27.02
N GLU A 305 -14.22 9.18 -26.70
CA GLU A 305 -15.17 8.72 -25.68
C GLU A 305 -14.82 9.26 -24.30
N LEU A 306 -13.54 9.22 -23.88
CA LEU A 306 -13.10 9.79 -22.62
C LEU A 306 -13.34 11.30 -22.54
N LYS A 307 -13.10 12.04 -23.62
CA LYS A 307 -13.45 13.48 -23.69
C LYS A 307 -14.95 13.73 -23.60
N SER A 308 -15.76 12.92 -24.26
CA SER A 308 -17.22 13.02 -24.21
C SER A 308 -17.75 12.79 -22.78
N ILE A 309 -17.18 11.83 -22.06
CA ILE A 309 -17.48 11.59 -20.64
C ILE A 309 -17.06 12.78 -19.78
N GLN A 310 -15.85 13.31 -19.98
CA GLN A 310 -15.35 14.49 -19.27
C GLN A 310 -16.20 15.75 -19.49
N ASP A 311 -16.67 15.96 -20.71
CA ASP A 311 -17.49 17.12 -21.05
C ASP A 311 -18.92 16.97 -20.50
N GLY A 312 -19.48 15.76 -20.44
CA GLY A 312 -20.80 15.48 -19.85
C GLY A 312 -20.86 15.61 -18.31
N TYR A 313 -19.72 15.63 -17.62
CA TYR A 313 -19.65 15.91 -16.17
C TYR A 313 -19.38 17.38 -15.83
N ARG A 314 -19.24 18.26 -16.84
CA ARG A 314 -19.04 19.72 -16.65
C ARG A 314 -20.32 20.55 -16.82
N GLU A 315 -21.43 19.94 -17.24
CA GLU A 315 -22.77 20.50 -17.19
C GLU A 315 -23.53 20.02 -15.94
#